data_04a9ccc476685803a0428a995dbcb4a4
#
_entry.id   04a9ccc476685803a0428a995dbcb4a4
#
_cell.length_a   1.000
_cell.length_b   1.000
_cell.length_c   1.000
_cell.angle_alpha   90.00
_cell.angle_beta   90.00
_cell.angle_gamma   90.00
#
_symmetry.space_group_name_H-M   'P 1'
#
loop_
_entity.id
_entity.type
_entity.pdbx_description
1 polymer ?
#
loop_
_entity_poly.entity_id
_entity_poly.type
_entity_poly.pdbx_seq_one_letter_code
_entity_poly.pdbx_strand_id
1 'polypeptide(L)'
;MSTENMNTPTEKQIQEVLAGTSTPEVARIVAAWFATDEGAAYLAKSMDRDAVQIKQGFEELYVNHEIPSEEMFARIRRNIRQKRIRRITFRVAAVLIPFVLLIGLFVQVNTRVDLLGDSGYEEIYVPKGERLQMMFQDGTRAYINSDSRLKYPKKFALSSREVYLEGEAYFVVSKNSHRPFIVNLNGPAVHVLGTSFDVQAYPENKDITVCLDEGRVNLTLASDKKYPLKPGEKRVYNKESERCTITRHADIHL
;
A
#
# COMPACT_ATOMS: atom_id res chain seq x y z
N MET A 1 49.81 -33.88 -61.16
CA MET A 1 48.81 -34.52 -60.28
C MET A 1 47.52 -33.74 -60.42
N SER A 2 46.50 -34.39 -60.85
CA SER A 2 45.18 -34.14 -61.30
C SER A 2 44.61 -32.73 -61.04
N THR A 3 44.51 -31.92 -62.05
CA THR A 3 43.58 -30.80 -62.16
C THR A 3 42.23 -31.43 -62.37
N GLU A 4 41.40 -31.45 -61.26
CA GLU A 4 40.02 -31.77 -61.33
C GLU A 4 39.34 -30.77 -62.29
N ASN A 5 38.71 -31.30 -63.34
CA ASN A 5 37.87 -30.60 -64.28
C ASN A 5 36.71 -30.02 -63.50
N MET A 6 36.87 -28.81 -62.95
CA MET A 6 35.71 -28.07 -62.41
C MET A 6 34.78 -27.76 -63.56
N ASN A 7 33.62 -28.40 -63.55
CA ASN A 7 32.55 -28.28 -64.56
C ASN A 7 32.14 -26.80 -64.61
N THR A 8 32.61 -26.04 -65.60
CA THR A 8 32.26 -24.62 -65.77
C THR A 8 30.76 -24.54 -65.96
N PRO A 9 30.02 -23.82 -65.10
CA PRO A 9 28.56 -23.77 -65.18
C PRO A 9 28.13 -23.07 -66.46
N THR A 10 27.06 -23.54 -67.05
CA THR A 10 26.47 -22.92 -68.22
C THR A 10 25.84 -21.57 -67.89
N GLU A 11 25.79 -20.65 -68.86
CA GLU A 11 25.21 -19.30 -68.63
C GLU A 11 23.77 -19.35 -68.13
N LYS A 12 23.01 -20.36 -68.55
CA LYS A 12 21.64 -20.61 -68.06
C LYS A 12 21.62 -20.98 -66.58
N GLN A 13 22.53 -21.80 -66.14
CA GLN A 13 22.63 -22.17 -64.70
C GLN A 13 23.03 -20.98 -63.82
N ILE A 14 23.89 -20.11 -64.33
CA ILE A 14 24.29 -18.88 -63.65
C ILE A 14 23.10 -17.94 -63.50
N GLN A 15 22.31 -17.76 -64.59
CA GLN A 15 21.09 -16.92 -64.58
C GLN A 15 20.04 -17.47 -63.63
N GLU A 16 19.81 -18.79 -63.60
CA GLU A 16 18.86 -19.43 -62.68
C GLU A 16 19.25 -19.26 -61.18
N VAL A 17 20.56 -19.28 -60.89
CA VAL A 17 21.05 -19.01 -59.54
C VAL A 17 20.87 -17.55 -59.17
N LEU A 18 21.21 -16.61 -60.04
CA LEU A 18 21.06 -15.18 -59.81
C LEU A 18 19.56 -14.79 -59.71
N ALA A 19 18.66 -15.47 -60.39
CA ALA A 19 17.23 -15.29 -60.30
C ALA A 19 16.55 -15.98 -59.10
N GLY A 20 17.33 -16.76 -58.31
CA GLY A 20 16.82 -17.50 -57.12
C GLY A 20 15.89 -18.68 -57.47
N THR A 21 15.92 -19.17 -58.73
CA THR A 21 15.04 -20.26 -59.25
C THR A 21 15.78 -21.60 -59.40
N SER A 22 17.08 -21.68 -59.01
CA SER A 22 17.93 -22.84 -59.18
C SER A 22 17.69 -23.92 -58.11
N THR A 23 18.06 -25.17 -58.44
CA THR A 23 18.12 -26.24 -57.42
C THR A 23 19.35 -26.05 -56.51
N PRO A 24 19.30 -26.58 -55.26
CA PRO A 24 20.45 -26.43 -54.32
C PRO A 24 21.77 -27.00 -54.83
N GLU A 25 21.72 -28.03 -55.70
CA GLU A 25 22.90 -28.63 -56.29
C GLU A 25 23.57 -27.70 -57.33
N VAL A 26 22.78 -27.11 -58.20
CA VAL A 26 23.24 -26.13 -59.21
C VAL A 26 23.75 -24.88 -58.51
N ALA A 27 23.08 -24.39 -57.49
CA ALA A 27 23.53 -23.25 -56.70
C ALA A 27 24.91 -23.48 -56.07
N ARG A 28 25.21 -24.68 -55.59
CA ARG A 28 26.49 -25.04 -54.99
C ARG A 28 27.63 -25.07 -56.04
N ILE A 29 27.36 -25.60 -57.22
CA ILE A 29 28.31 -25.64 -58.33
C ILE A 29 28.65 -24.21 -58.79
N VAL A 30 27.65 -23.37 -58.99
CA VAL A 30 27.85 -21.99 -59.42
C VAL A 30 28.54 -21.15 -58.34
N ALA A 31 28.21 -21.34 -57.08
CA ALA A 31 28.88 -20.66 -55.97
C ALA A 31 30.35 -21.07 -55.85
N ALA A 32 30.67 -22.35 -56.05
CA ALA A 32 32.08 -22.82 -56.08
C ALA A 32 32.85 -22.25 -57.30
N TRP A 33 32.20 -22.10 -58.43
CA TRP A 33 32.80 -21.47 -59.59
C TRP A 33 33.05 -19.97 -59.42
N PHE A 34 32.12 -19.24 -58.78
CA PHE A 34 32.31 -17.82 -58.44
C PHE A 34 33.48 -17.57 -57.46
N ALA A 35 33.96 -18.60 -56.75
CA ALA A 35 35.15 -18.52 -55.90
C ALA A 35 36.45 -18.69 -56.73
N THR A 36 36.36 -18.98 -58.03
CA THR A 36 37.53 -19.02 -58.92
C THR A 36 37.77 -17.65 -59.55
N ASP A 37 39.01 -17.42 -60.05
CA ASP A 37 39.38 -16.17 -60.72
C ASP A 37 38.48 -15.86 -61.93
N GLU A 38 38.12 -16.89 -62.72
CA GLU A 38 37.20 -16.75 -63.86
C GLU A 38 35.80 -16.38 -63.46
N GLY A 39 35.25 -17.01 -62.43
CA GLY A 39 33.94 -16.73 -61.90
C GLY A 39 33.88 -15.35 -61.26
N ALA A 40 34.88 -14.93 -60.54
CA ALA A 40 35.00 -13.60 -59.96
C ALA A 40 35.05 -12.50 -61.07
N ALA A 41 35.82 -12.73 -62.14
CA ALA A 41 35.87 -11.82 -63.26
C ALA A 41 34.53 -11.70 -64.02
N TYR A 42 33.84 -12.85 -64.21
CA TYR A 42 32.48 -12.84 -64.78
C TYR A 42 31.47 -12.04 -63.93
N LEU A 43 31.50 -12.26 -62.59
CA LEU A 43 30.63 -11.56 -61.66
C LEU A 43 30.90 -10.04 -61.67
N ALA A 44 32.15 -9.62 -61.64
CA ALA A 44 32.54 -8.21 -61.71
C ALA A 44 32.05 -7.57 -63.01
N LYS A 45 32.23 -8.24 -64.14
CA LYS A 45 31.78 -7.76 -65.46
C LYS A 45 30.25 -7.69 -65.58
N SER A 46 29.54 -8.63 -64.94
CA SER A 46 28.06 -8.61 -64.86
C SER A 46 27.56 -7.45 -63.99
N MET A 47 28.19 -7.25 -62.82
CA MET A 47 27.86 -6.13 -61.89
C MET A 47 28.11 -4.77 -62.57
N ASP A 48 29.19 -4.60 -63.33
CA ASP A 48 29.47 -3.36 -64.09
C ASP A 48 28.42 -3.09 -65.17
N ARG A 49 27.95 -4.15 -65.84
CA ARG A 49 26.89 -4.04 -66.84
C ARG A 49 25.56 -3.66 -66.24
N ASP A 50 25.23 -4.30 -65.13
CA ASP A 50 24.01 -4.01 -64.33
C ASP A 50 24.08 -2.60 -63.72
N ALA A 51 25.24 -2.16 -63.26
CA ALA A 51 25.43 -0.80 -62.75
C ALA A 51 25.21 0.28 -63.80
N VAL A 52 25.61 0.00 -65.06
CA VAL A 52 25.33 0.92 -66.19
C VAL A 52 23.85 0.95 -66.54
N GLN A 53 23.19 -0.23 -66.57
CA GLN A 53 21.73 -0.29 -66.79
C GLN A 53 20.95 0.36 -65.67
N ILE A 54 21.32 0.18 -64.40
CA ILE A 54 20.73 0.82 -63.26
C ILE A 54 20.88 2.35 -63.36
N LYS A 55 22.05 2.86 -63.76
CA LYS A 55 22.25 4.30 -63.95
C LYS A 55 21.34 4.86 -65.07
N GLN A 56 21.16 4.15 -66.18
CA GLN A 56 20.27 4.57 -67.24
C GLN A 56 18.81 4.44 -66.89
N GLY A 57 18.38 3.46 -66.10
CA GLY A 57 17.02 3.28 -65.65
C GLY A 57 16.64 4.13 -64.43
N PHE A 58 17.62 4.59 -63.67
CA PHE A 58 17.36 5.46 -62.51
C PHE A 58 16.85 6.84 -62.91
N GLU A 59 17.23 7.37 -64.05
CA GLU A 59 16.72 8.64 -64.52
C GLU A 59 15.23 8.55 -64.94
N GLU A 60 14.72 7.43 -65.42
CA GLU A 60 13.32 7.24 -65.75
C GLU A 60 12.44 6.85 -64.57
N LEU A 61 12.98 6.13 -63.55
CA LEU A 61 12.22 5.67 -62.40
C LEU A 61 12.00 6.76 -61.32
N TYR A 62 12.86 7.77 -61.27
CA TYR A 62 12.82 8.81 -60.24
C TYR A 62 12.13 10.13 -60.66
N VAL A 63 11.77 10.29 -61.95
CA VAL A 63 11.26 11.58 -62.49
C VAL A 63 9.80 11.81 -62.20
N ASN A 64 9.00 10.84 -61.70
CA ASN A 64 7.55 11.05 -61.63
C ASN A 64 6.82 10.51 -60.40
N HIS A 65 7.50 10.31 -59.28
CA HIS A 65 6.77 10.10 -58.02
C HIS A 65 7.28 11.13 -56.99
N GLU A 66 6.50 12.21 -56.85
CA GLU A 66 6.59 13.03 -55.63
C GLU A 66 6.36 12.10 -54.45
N ILE A 67 7.42 11.69 -53.78
CA ILE A 67 7.31 10.98 -52.51
C ILE A 67 6.66 11.99 -51.54
N PRO A 68 5.46 11.73 -50.99
CA PRO A 68 4.81 12.66 -50.06
C PRO A 68 5.55 12.67 -48.75
N SER A 69 6.78 13.19 -48.77
CA SER A 69 7.73 13.21 -47.66
C SER A 69 7.16 13.96 -46.47
N GLU A 70 6.48 15.08 -46.69
CA GLU A 70 5.89 15.88 -45.62
C GLU A 70 4.77 15.16 -44.87
N GLU A 71 3.86 14.49 -45.58
CA GLU A 71 2.78 13.73 -44.94
C GLU A 71 3.31 12.52 -44.19
N MET A 72 4.28 11.83 -44.79
CA MET A 72 4.93 10.69 -44.13
C MET A 72 5.69 11.09 -42.87
N PHE A 73 6.48 12.17 -42.92
CA PHE A 73 7.16 12.73 -41.76
C PHE A 73 6.18 13.27 -40.72
N ALA A 74 5.09 13.89 -41.08
CA ALA A 74 4.05 14.33 -40.16
C ALA A 74 3.38 13.15 -39.44
N ARG A 75 3.11 12.03 -40.15
CA ARG A 75 2.55 10.81 -39.60
C ARG A 75 3.53 10.12 -38.62
N ILE A 76 4.81 10.03 -38.99
CA ILE A 76 5.88 9.48 -38.14
C ILE A 76 6.03 10.33 -36.88
N ARG A 77 6.13 11.66 -37.00
CA ARG A 77 6.23 12.59 -35.85
C ARG A 77 5.04 12.47 -34.90
N ARG A 78 3.80 12.35 -35.45
CA ARG A 78 2.58 12.16 -34.64
C ARG A 78 2.62 10.84 -33.87
N ASN A 79 3.03 9.74 -34.48
CA ASN A 79 3.14 8.43 -33.86
C ASN A 79 4.20 8.40 -32.74
N ILE A 80 5.36 9.03 -32.98
CA ILE A 80 6.43 9.13 -31.97
C ILE A 80 5.97 9.96 -30.78
N ARG A 81 5.32 11.11 -31.05
CA ARG A 81 4.78 11.99 -30.00
C ARG A 81 3.72 11.29 -29.17
N GLN A 82 2.78 10.58 -29.80
CA GLN A 82 1.73 9.82 -29.10
C GLN A 82 2.33 8.69 -28.23
N LYS A 83 3.29 7.93 -28.74
CA LYS A 83 3.98 6.90 -27.97
C LYS A 83 4.78 7.48 -26.79
N ARG A 84 5.41 8.65 -26.97
CA ARG A 84 6.14 9.35 -25.89
C ARG A 84 5.18 9.86 -24.83
N ILE A 85 4.10 10.54 -25.21
CA ILE A 85 3.09 11.04 -24.28
C ILE A 85 2.48 9.87 -23.50
N ARG A 86 2.05 8.80 -24.17
CA ARG A 86 1.49 7.62 -23.51
C ARG A 86 2.46 6.99 -22.48
N ARG A 87 3.76 6.90 -22.81
CA ARG A 87 4.76 6.40 -21.85
C ARG A 87 4.91 7.31 -20.63
N ILE A 88 4.90 8.62 -20.84
CA ILE A 88 5.01 9.60 -19.75
C ILE A 88 3.74 9.55 -18.89
N THR A 89 2.55 9.54 -19.48
CA THR A 89 1.29 9.47 -18.73
C THR A 89 1.18 8.19 -17.92
N PHE A 90 1.58 7.02 -18.46
CA PHE A 90 1.62 5.78 -17.69
C PHE A 90 2.62 5.82 -16.54
N ARG A 91 3.80 6.42 -16.72
CA ARG A 91 4.79 6.57 -15.64
C ARG A 91 4.29 7.50 -14.54
N VAL A 92 3.70 8.63 -14.93
CA VAL A 92 3.12 9.59 -13.98
C VAL A 92 1.92 8.97 -13.25
N ALA A 93 1.03 8.28 -13.95
CA ALA A 93 -0.10 7.59 -13.35
C ALA A 93 0.34 6.47 -12.38
N ALA A 94 1.38 5.72 -12.73
CA ALA A 94 1.93 4.66 -11.88
C ALA A 94 2.45 5.18 -10.53
N VAL A 95 2.87 6.45 -10.45
CA VAL A 95 3.32 7.08 -9.20
C VAL A 95 2.16 7.78 -8.50
N LEU A 96 1.32 8.51 -9.24
CA LEU A 96 0.25 9.31 -8.65
C LEU A 96 -0.89 8.46 -8.09
N ILE A 97 -1.29 7.37 -8.77
CA ILE A 97 -2.41 6.54 -8.33
C ILE A 97 -2.14 5.93 -6.95
N PRO A 98 -1.01 5.22 -6.69
CA PRO A 98 -0.74 4.70 -5.35
C PRO A 98 -0.60 5.81 -4.30
N PHE A 99 -0.06 6.97 -4.66
CA PHE A 99 0.05 8.10 -3.74
C PHE A 99 -1.32 8.65 -3.33
N VAL A 100 -2.25 8.82 -4.28
CA VAL A 100 -3.64 9.25 -4.00
C VAL A 100 -4.37 8.19 -3.16
N LEU A 101 -4.17 6.90 -3.44
CA LEU A 101 -4.75 5.81 -2.65
C LEU A 101 -4.20 5.80 -1.22
N LEU A 102 -2.90 6.04 -1.02
CA LEU A 102 -2.29 6.14 0.30
C LEU A 102 -2.84 7.34 1.09
N ILE A 103 -2.99 8.50 0.44
CA ILE A 103 -3.62 9.66 1.08
C ILE A 103 -5.07 9.36 1.45
N GLY A 104 -5.84 8.74 0.56
CA GLY A 104 -7.24 8.35 0.83
C GLY A 104 -7.33 7.39 2.01
N LEU A 105 -6.46 6.37 2.05
CA LEU A 105 -6.36 5.43 3.16
C LEU A 105 -5.97 6.15 4.47
N PHE A 106 -4.96 7.02 4.42
CA PHE A 106 -4.52 7.82 5.57
C PHE A 106 -5.66 8.68 6.13
N VAL A 107 -6.39 9.40 5.26
CA VAL A 107 -7.55 10.21 5.67
C VAL A 107 -8.63 9.32 6.28
N GLN A 108 -8.95 8.19 5.64
CA GLN A 108 -9.96 7.24 6.14
C GLN A 108 -9.60 6.67 7.51
N VAL A 109 -8.34 6.30 7.72
CA VAL A 109 -7.86 5.80 9.02
C VAL A 109 -7.88 6.92 10.05
N ASN A 110 -7.40 8.12 9.71
CA ASN A 110 -7.36 9.26 10.62
C ASN A 110 -8.77 9.79 11.01
N THR A 111 -9.82 9.48 10.22
CA THR A 111 -11.22 9.79 10.65
C THR A 111 -11.69 8.93 11.82
N ARG A 112 -11.14 7.72 11.97
CA ARG A 112 -11.55 6.74 13.00
C ARG A 112 -10.58 6.65 14.18
N VAL A 113 -9.33 7.02 13.97
CA VAL A 113 -8.26 6.90 14.96
C VAL A 113 -7.40 8.15 14.89
N ASP A 114 -6.96 8.65 16.05
CA ASP A 114 -6.03 9.77 16.10
C ASP A 114 -4.60 9.27 15.81
N LEU A 115 -4.15 9.46 14.55
CA LEU A 115 -2.81 9.07 14.13
C LEU A 115 -1.74 10.07 14.58
N LEU A 116 -2.14 11.34 14.76
CA LEU A 116 -1.22 12.46 15.04
C LEU A 116 -1.24 12.90 16.50
N GLY A 117 -2.19 12.35 17.32
CA GLY A 117 -2.31 12.70 18.74
C GLY A 117 -2.86 14.10 19.02
N ASP A 118 -3.48 14.74 18.03
CA ASP A 118 -3.92 16.15 18.10
C ASP A 118 -5.45 16.32 18.07
N SER A 119 -6.21 15.29 18.39
CA SER A 119 -7.68 15.37 18.33
C SER A 119 -8.30 16.20 19.44
N GLY A 120 -7.52 16.63 20.44
CA GLY A 120 -8.01 17.35 21.62
C GLY A 120 -8.86 16.48 22.55
N TYR A 121 -9.15 17.00 23.72
CA TYR A 121 -9.98 16.34 24.74
C TYR A 121 -11.30 17.06 24.88
N GLU A 122 -12.36 16.30 25.20
CA GLU A 122 -13.64 16.76 25.67
C GLU A 122 -13.81 16.38 27.15
N GLU A 123 -14.57 17.18 27.88
CA GLU A 123 -14.87 16.95 29.27
C GLU A 123 -16.37 17.07 29.51
N ILE A 124 -16.93 16.11 30.20
CA ILE A 124 -18.31 16.08 30.60
C ILE A 124 -18.37 16.08 32.13
N TYR A 125 -19.14 16.98 32.68
CA TYR A 125 -19.50 17.01 34.10
C TYR A 125 -20.96 16.63 34.28
N VAL A 126 -21.24 15.68 35.18
CA VAL A 126 -22.60 15.23 35.54
C VAL A 126 -22.91 15.81 36.91
N PRO A 127 -23.89 16.73 37.00
CA PRO A 127 -24.26 17.38 38.27
C PRO A 127 -24.79 16.39 39.31
N LYS A 128 -24.82 16.86 40.58
CA LYS A 128 -25.43 16.09 41.67
C LYS A 128 -26.92 15.77 41.40
N GLY A 129 -27.28 14.51 41.57
CA GLY A 129 -28.63 14.00 41.34
C GLY A 129 -28.92 13.58 39.91
N GLU A 130 -28.00 13.81 38.97
CA GLU A 130 -28.12 13.38 37.58
C GLU A 130 -27.28 12.15 37.30
N ARG A 131 -27.59 11.46 36.21
CA ARG A 131 -26.78 10.37 35.62
C ARG A 131 -26.73 10.52 34.12
N LEU A 132 -25.62 10.15 33.52
CA LEU A 132 -25.45 10.25 32.09
C LEU A 132 -24.98 8.92 31.51
N GLN A 133 -25.57 8.50 30.41
CA GLN A 133 -25.10 7.41 29.61
C GLN A 133 -24.49 7.95 28.31
N MET A 134 -23.30 7.51 27.98
CA MET A 134 -22.68 7.83 26.71
C MET A 134 -22.05 6.60 26.04
N MET A 135 -21.84 6.70 24.75
CA MET A 135 -21.16 5.68 23.96
C MET A 135 -19.99 6.30 23.19
N PHE A 136 -18.81 5.71 23.33
CA PHE A 136 -17.62 6.10 22.59
C PHE A 136 -17.63 5.53 21.16
N GLN A 137 -16.74 6.04 20.30
CA GLN A 137 -16.63 5.62 18.90
C GLN A 137 -16.23 4.15 18.72
N ASP A 138 -15.58 3.55 19.71
CA ASP A 138 -15.19 2.14 19.73
C ASP A 138 -16.31 1.19 20.18
N GLY A 139 -17.50 1.75 20.49
CA GLY A 139 -18.67 1.03 21.01
C GLY A 139 -18.65 0.79 22.52
N THR A 140 -17.62 1.27 23.23
CA THR A 140 -17.59 1.26 24.70
C THR A 140 -18.70 2.16 25.24
N ARG A 141 -19.43 1.68 26.26
CA ARG A 141 -20.47 2.45 26.96
C ARG A 141 -19.98 2.84 28.34
N ALA A 142 -20.25 4.09 28.73
CA ALA A 142 -20.00 4.60 30.07
C ALA A 142 -21.31 5.10 30.68
N TYR A 143 -21.60 4.68 31.88
CA TYR A 143 -22.70 5.14 32.72
C TYR A 143 -22.08 5.95 33.84
N ILE A 144 -22.18 7.28 33.75
CA ILE A 144 -21.51 8.22 34.65
C ILE A 144 -22.48 8.59 35.74
N ASN A 145 -22.08 8.40 36.99
CA ASN A 145 -22.92 8.72 38.14
C ASN A 145 -22.87 10.23 38.51
N SER A 146 -23.66 10.64 39.48
CA SER A 146 -23.75 12.03 39.90
C SER A 146 -22.42 12.55 40.45
N ASP A 147 -22.22 13.87 40.36
CA ASP A 147 -21.02 14.58 40.80
C ASP A 147 -19.72 14.00 40.23
N SER A 148 -19.76 13.62 38.97
CA SER A 148 -18.64 12.95 38.29
C SER A 148 -18.22 13.72 37.06
N ARG A 149 -16.92 13.65 36.77
CA ARG A 149 -16.27 14.30 35.65
C ARG A 149 -15.52 13.27 34.82
N LEU A 150 -15.80 13.22 33.52
CA LEU A 150 -15.13 12.34 32.58
C LEU A 150 -14.48 13.15 31.47
N LYS A 151 -13.18 13.05 31.34
CA LYS A 151 -12.39 13.66 30.27
C LYS A 151 -11.91 12.57 29.33
N TYR A 152 -12.14 12.74 28.04
CA TYR A 152 -11.83 11.76 27.01
C TYR A 152 -11.38 12.43 25.71
N PRO A 153 -10.56 11.79 24.87
CA PRO A 153 -10.18 12.35 23.59
C PRO A 153 -11.33 12.24 22.57
N LYS A 154 -11.45 13.20 21.67
CA LYS A 154 -12.40 13.14 20.54
C LYS A 154 -12.22 11.88 19.69
N LYS A 155 -10.98 11.39 19.57
CA LYS A 155 -10.64 10.12 18.94
C LYS A 155 -9.57 9.42 19.77
N PHE A 156 -9.74 8.11 19.97
CA PHE A 156 -8.73 7.31 20.67
C PHE A 156 -7.48 7.11 19.81
N ALA A 157 -6.31 7.12 20.44
CA ALA A 157 -5.02 6.84 19.83
C ALA A 157 -4.94 5.40 19.24
N LEU A 158 -3.96 5.14 18.39
CA LEU A 158 -3.75 3.80 17.81
C LEU A 158 -3.38 2.74 18.86
N SER A 159 -2.59 3.13 19.87
CA SER A 159 -2.01 2.22 20.86
C SER A 159 -2.91 1.95 22.06
N SER A 160 -3.76 2.94 22.44
CA SER A 160 -4.58 2.86 23.65
C SER A 160 -5.89 3.64 23.48
N ARG A 161 -6.82 3.40 24.40
CA ARG A 161 -8.09 4.08 24.54
C ARG A 161 -8.13 4.67 25.96
N GLU A 162 -7.71 5.92 26.12
CA GLU A 162 -7.52 6.52 27.44
C GLU A 162 -8.60 7.53 27.78
N VAL A 163 -9.09 7.44 29.01
CA VAL A 163 -10.04 8.39 29.60
C VAL A 163 -9.55 8.75 31.01
N TYR A 164 -10.04 9.87 31.54
CA TYR A 164 -9.74 10.34 32.89
C TYR A 164 -11.06 10.50 33.64
N LEU A 165 -11.16 9.89 34.82
CA LEU A 165 -12.36 9.89 35.63
C LEU A 165 -12.07 10.50 37.01
N GLU A 166 -12.91 11.46 37.41
CA GLU A 166 -13.11 11.92 38.77
C GLU A 166 -14.56 11.66 39.15
N GLY A 167 -14.82 10.91 40.20
CA GLY A 167 -16.16 10.47 40.58
C GLY A 167 -16.41 9.00 40.31
N GLU A 168 -17.58 8.63 39.83
CA GLU A 168 -18.01 7.24 39.67
C GLU A 168 -18.56 6.99 38.27
N ALA A 169 -18.13 5.88 37.66
CA ALA A 169 -18.65 5.42 36.37
C ALA A 169 -18.56 3.91 36.23
N TYR A 170 -19.65 3.35 35.68
CA TYR A 170 -19.68 1.97 35.21
C TYR A 170 -19.35 1.90 33.72
N PHE A 171 -18.40 1.07 33.36
CA PHE A 171 -17.93 0.90 31.99
C PHE A 171 -18.29 -0.49 31.45
N VAL A 172 -18.84 -0.52 30.24
CA VAL A 172 -18.99 -1.73 29.41
C VAL A 172 -18.07 -1.57 28.21
N VAL A 173 -16.85 -2.10 28.33
CA VAL A 173 -15.77 -1.85 27.37
C VAL A 173 -15.82 -2.82 26.22
N SER A 174 -15.81 -2.32 24.98
CA SER A 174 -15.72 -3.11 23.76
C SER A 174 -14.41 -3.92 23.73
N LYS A 175 -14.53 -5.22 23.43
CA LYS A 175 -13.38 -6.15 23.40
C LYS A 175 -12.38 -5.81 22.32
N ASN A 176 -11.15 -5.49 22.73
CA ASN A 176 -10.03 -5.26 21.82
C ASN A 176 -8.71 -5.61 22.51
N SER A 177 -8.10 -6.74 22.16
CA SER A 177 -6.86 -7.23 22.75
C SER A 177 -5.61 -6.44 22.37
N HIS A 178 -5.66 -5.69 21.25
CA HIS A 178 -4.53 -4.93 20.74
C HIS A 178 -4.52 -3.48 21.20
N ARG A 179 -5.65 -2.97 21.73
CA ARG A 179 -5.79 -1.58 22.18
C ARG A 179 -6.45 -1.58 23.57
N PRO A 180 -5.67 -1.53 24.65
CA PRO A 180 -6.21 -1.49 26.00
C PRO A 180 -7.08 -0.22 26.20
N PHE A 181 -8.12 -0.36 27.00
CA PHE A 181 -8.90 0.76 27.53
C PHE A 181 -8.35 1.09 28.92
N ILE A 182 -7.99 2.35 29.12
CA ILE A 182 -7.30 2.81 30.32
C ILE A 182 -8.15 3.91 30.97
N VAL A 183 -8.57 3.70 32.21
CA VAL A 183 -9.21 4.74 33.03
C VAL A 183 -8.20 5.29 34.00
N ASN A 184 -7.74 6.51 33.77
CA ASN A 184 -6.82 7.22 34.64
C ASN A 184 -7.59 7.86 35.83
N LEU A 185 -7.17 7.59 37.07
CA LEU A 185 -7.82 7.98 38.31
C LEU A 185 -6.79 8.76 39.15
N ASN A 186 -6.61 9.99 38.97
CA ASN A 186 -5.70 10.83 39.79
C ASN A 186 -4.67 10.05 40.63
N GLY A 187 -3.75 9.35 39.95
CA GLY A 187 -2.71 8.49 40.50
C GLY A 187 -2.75 7.07 39.95
N PRO A 188 -3.65 6.20 40.38
CA PRO A 188 -3.79 4.86 39.82
C PRO A 188 -4.47 4.88 38.43
N ALA A 189 -4.30 3.78 37.69
CA ALA A 189 -4.97 3.56 36.41
C ALA A 189 -5.57 2.15 36.32
N VAL A 190 -6.76 2.03 35.73
CA VAL A 190 -7.45 0.77 35.49
C VAL A 190 -7.25 0.39 34.03
N HIS A 191 -6.62 -0.77 33.79
CA HIS A 191 -6.34 -1.28 32.45
C HIS A 191 -7.21 -2.49 32.14
N VAL A 192 -7.94 -2.45 31.01
CA VAL A 192 -8.82 -3.52 30.55
C VAL A 192 -8.72 -3.74 29.05
N LEU A 193 -9.14 -4.92 28.57
CA LEU A 193 -9.16 -5.26 27.13
C LEU A 193 -10.59 -5.48 26.56
N GLY A 194 -11.59 -5.56 27.45
CA GLY A 194 -12.97 -5.83 27.11
C GLY A 194 -13.67 -6.40 28.33
N THR A 195 -14.24 -5.53 29.15
CA THR A 195 -14.54 -5.80 30.56
C THR A 195 -15.73 -4.93 30.96
N SER A 196 -16.59 -5.47 31.83
CA SER A 196 -17.64 -4.71 32.50
C SER A 196 -17.23 -4.51 33.96
N PHE A 197 -17.10 -3.25 34.38
CA PHE A 197 -16.61 -2.91 35.70
C PHE A 197 -17.09 -1.53 36.17
N ASP A 198 -17.12 -1.37 37.49
CA ASP A 198 -17.41 -0.10 38.14
C ASP A 198 -16.15 0.50 38.75
N VAL A 199 -16.05 1.81 38.72
CA VAL A 199 -14.97 2.58 39.34
C VAL A 199 -15.52 3.76 40.11
N GLN A 200 -15.17 3.83 41.38
CA GLN A 200 -15.49 4.96 42.25
C GLN A 200 -14.19 5.63 42.72
N ALA A 201 -13.98 6.87 42.27
CA ALA A 201 -12.75 7.63 42.52
C ALA A 201 -13.05 9.12 42.79
N TYR A 202 -13.99 9.40 43.69
CA TYR A 202 -14.30 10.77 44.09
C TYR A 202 -13.06 11.44 44.71
N PRO A 203 -12.76 12.70 44.35
CA PRO A 203 -11.59 13.41 44.90
C PRO A 203 -11.58 13.49 46.44
N GLU A 204 -12.77 13.71 47.04
CA GLU A 204 -12.97 13.86 48.48
C GLU A 204 -12.86 12.54 49.25
N ASN A 205 -13.02 11.40 48.59
CA ASN A 205 -12.90 10.09 49.23
C ASN A 205 -11.45 9.70 49.39
N LYS A 206 -11.11 9.12 50.55
CA LYS A 206 -9.76 8.55 50.80
C LYS A 206 -9.49 7.30 49.99
N ASP A 207 -10.54 6.62 49.56
CA ASP A 207 -10.47 5.34 48.89
C ASP A 207 -10.92 5.44 47.44
N ILE A 208 -10.20 4.71 46.57
CA ILE A 208 -10.61 4.39 45.21
C ILE A 208 -11.10 2.95 45.23
N THR A 209 -12.29 2.72 44.68
CA THR A 209 -12.89 1.39 44.61
C THR A 209 -13.02 0.96 43.15
N VAL A 210 -12.67 -0.29 42.87
CA VAL A 210 -12.88 -0.92 41.54
C VAL A 210 -13.58 -2.25 41.74
N CYS A 211 -14.76 -2.42 41.16
CA CYS A 211 -15.54 -3.66 41.17
C CYS A 211 -15.56 -4.28 39.78
N LEU A 212 -15.28 -5.57 39.68
CA LEU A 212 -15.25 -6.29 38.43
C LEU A 212 -16.43 -7.25 38.32
N ASP A 213 -17.28 -7.02 37.27
CA ASP A 213 -18.38 -7.92 36.96
C ASP A 213 -17.99 -8.99 35.95
N GLU A 214 -17.41 -8.60 34.82
CA GLU A 214 -17.05 -9.50 33.73
C GLU A 214 -15.69 -9.12 33.14
N GLY A 215 -14.89 -10.15 32.79
CA GLY A 215 -13.62 -9.98 32.10
C GLY A 215 -12.40 -9.98 33.01
N ARG A 216 -11.46 -9.08 32.80
CA ARG A 216 -10.23 -8.92 33.59
C ARG A 216 -9.87 -7.45 33.74
N VAL A 217 -9.51 -7.07 34.96
CA VAL A 217 -9.02 -5.73 35.31
C VAL A 217 -7.61 -5.85 35.88
N ASN A 218 -6.72 -4.94 35.50
CA ASN A 218 -5.47 -4.68 36.18
C ASN A 218 -5.51 -3.24 36.72
N LEU A 219 -5.56 -3.10 38.05
CA LEU A 219 -5.34 -1.82 38.71
C LEU A 219 -3.83 -1.61 38.81
N THR A 220 -3.30 -0.57 38.17
CA THR A 220 -1.89 -0.19 38.19
C THR A 220 -1.73 1.05 39.05
N LEU A 221 -0.86 1.02 40.06
CA LEU A 221 -0.55 2.19 40.88
C LEU A 221 0.53 3.06 40.22
N ALA A 222 0.70 4.28 40.70
CA ALA A 222 1.79 5.17 40.25
C ALA A 222 3.19 4.56 40.43
N SER A 223 3.34 3.60 41.35
CA SER A 223 4.58 2.82 41.60
C SER A 223 4.76 1.63 40.63
N ASP A 224 3.98 1.54 39.54
CA ASP A 224 3.95 0.43 38.59
C ASP A 224 3.53 -0.94 39.16
N LYS A 225 3.11 -1.00 40.42
CA LYS A 225 2.55 -2.22 41.01
C LYS A 225 1.19 -2.52 40.37
N LYS A 226 1.03 -3.76 39.91
CA LYS A 226 -0.18 -4.23 39.23
C LYS A 226 -0.96 -5.17 40.15
N TYR A 227 -2.23 -4.90 40.27
CA TYR A 227 -3.18 -5.68 41.07
C TYR A 227 -4.31 -6.20 40.17
N PRO A 228 -4.22 -7.49 39.77
CA PRO A 228 -5.27 -8.08 38.94
C PRO A 228 -6.54 -8.32 39.78
N LEU A 229 -7.71 -8.15 39.12
CA LEU A 229 -9.01 -8.52 39.67
C LEU A 229 -9.63 -9.63 38.83
N LYS A 230 -10.39 -10.50 39.50
CA LYS A 230 -11.27 -11.51 38.88
C LYS A 230 -12.74 -11.09 39.01
N PRO A 231 -13.64 -11.62 38.17
CA PRO A 231 -15.07 -11.37 38.28
C PRO A 231 -15.60 -11.63 39.70
N GLY A 232 -16.43 -10.74 40.23
CA GLY A 232 -16.96 -10.76 41.57
C GLY A 232 -15.97 -10.24 42.65
N GLU A 233 -14.80 -9.73 42.28
CA GLU A 233 -13.87 -9.12 43.19
C GLU A 233 -14.01 -7.60 43.20
N LYS A 234 -13.88 -7.03 44.43
CA LYS A 234 -13.81 -5.58 44.70
C LYS A 234 -12.42 -5.27 45.25
N ARG A 235 -11.78 -4.28 44.68
CA ARG A 235 -10.48 -3.78 45.18
C ARG A 235 -10.63 -2.35 45.69
N VAL A 236 -10.09 -2.12 46.86
CA VAL A 236 -10.10 -0.80 47.50
C VAL A 236 -8.64 -0.35 47.65
N TYR A 237 -8.31 0.78 47.07
CA TYR A 237 -7.01 1.44 47.16
C TYR A 237 -7.16 2.70 48.01
N ASN A 238 -6.44 2.76 49.13
CA ASN A 238 -6.42 3.93 49.99
C ASN A 238 -5.29 4.90 49.56
N LYS A 239 -5.67 6.14 49.23
CA LYS A 239 -4.80 7.18 48.68
C LYS A 239 -3.72 7.64 49.69
N GLU A 240 -4.04 7.65 50.99
CA GLU A 240 -3.12 8.14 52.03
C GLU A 240 -2.09 7.08 52.43
N SER A 241 -2.52 5.83 52.60
CA SER A 241 -1.65 4.75 53.06
C SER A 241 -1.03 3.96 51.90
N GLU A 242 -1.44 4.23 50.65
CA GLU A 242 -1.06 3.50 49.44
C GLU A 242 -1.32 1.98 49.51
N ARG A 243 -2.18 1.56 50.40
CA ARG A 243 -2.55 0.15 50.57
C ARG A 243 -3.67 -0.24 49.67
N CYS A 244 -3.53 -1.41 49.08
CA CYS A 244 -4.55 -1.99 48.19
C CYS A 244 -5.06 -3.28 48.81
N THR A 245 -6.35 -3.34 49.13
CA THR A 245 -7.03 -4.50 49.71
C THR A 245 -8.01 -5.11 48.73
N ILE A 246 -8.24 -6.42 48.88
CA ILE A 246 -9.23 -7.14 48.06
C ILE A 246 -10.36 -7.64 48.96
N THR A 247 -11.58 -7.50 48.50
CA THR A 247 -12.79 -8.02 49.14
C THR A 247 -13.61 -8.73 48.07
N ARG A 248 -14.25 -9.82 48.39
CA ARG A 248 -15.23 -10.43 47.50
C ARG A 248 -16.50 -9.60 47.59
N HIS A 249 -17.04 -9.24 46.45
CA HIS A 249 -18.32 -8.57 46.38
C HIS A 249 -19.38 -9.68 46.36
N ALA A 250 -20.10 -9.82 47.47
CA ALA A 250 -21.33 -10.59 47.50
C ALA A 250 -22.43 -9.70 46.95
N ASP A 251 -22.91 -10.06 45.73
CA ASP A 251 -24.13 -9.54 45.08
C ASP A 251 -24.34 -8.02 45.07
N ILE A 252 -23.85 -7.38 44.03
CA ILE A 252 -24.47 -6.13 43.60
C ILE A 252 -25.60 -6.48 42.62
N HIS A 253 -26.80 -6.61 43.14
CA HIS A 253 -28.01 -6.46 42.31
C HIS A 253 -28.22 -4.96 42.10
N LEU A 254 -28.13 -4.53 40.85
CA LEU A 254 -28.62 -3.24 40.36
C LEU A 254 -30.17 -3.17 40.45
#